data_3f732141dc0ca46e65ffc2be7711f7ac
#
_entry.id   3f732141dc0ca46e65ffc2be7711f7ac
#
_cell.length_a   1.000
_cell.length_b   1.000
_cell.length_c   1.000
_cell.angle_alpha   90.00
_cell.angle_beta   90.00
_cell.angle_gamma   90.00
#
_symmetry.space_group_name_H-M   'P 1'
#
loop_
_entity.id
_entity.type
_entity.pdbx_description
1 polymer ?
#
loop_
_entity_poly.entity_id
_entity_poly.type
_entity_poly.pdbx_seq_one_letter_code
_entity_poly.pdbx_strand_id
1 'polypeptide(L)'
;MSLCSFQGASGRHYDYVLLNFKNRAAFPIGGGNYLFARPANGTLEVVCSGETDNMWTIFVSTTLWDIAKKEHGATSAYIRLNPDRRTRQLESLDIVNKHRPPMNMKALGEQAS
;
A
#
# COMPACT_ATOMS: atom_id res chain seq x y z
N MET A 1 -5.77 17.60 -2.84
CA MET A 1 -5.47 16.21 -2.43
C MET A 1 -6.43 15.24 -3.07
N SER A 2 -5.91 14.17 -3.65
CA SER A 2 -6.75 13.16 -4.29
C SER A 2 -6.98 12.00 -3.35
N LEU A 3 -8.24 11.74 -2.99
CA LEU A 3 -8.63 10.57 -2.23
C LEU A 3 -8.99 9.44 -3.18
N CYS A 4 -8.61 8.22 -2.82
CA CYS A 4 -8.99 7.02 -3.53
C CYS A 4 -9.44 5.98 -2.52
N SER A 5 -10.61 5.40 -2.73
CA SER A 5 -11.17 4.40 -1.84
C SER A 5 -10.83 3.00 -2.32
N PHE A 6 -10.32 2.17 -1.42
CA PHE A 6 -10.04 0.76 -1.70
C PHE A 6 -10.87 -0.10 -0.77
N GLN A 7 -11.54 -1.09 -1.34
CA GLN A 7 -12.41 -1.98 -0.58
C GLN A 7 -11.63 -3.20 -0.08
N GLY A 8 -11.85 -3.56 1.18
CA GLY A 8 -11.36 -4.80 1.76
C GLY A 8 -12.32 -5.96 1.55
N ALA A 9 -11.86 -7.16 1.92
CA ALA A 9 -12.68 -8.38 1.82
C ALA A 9 -13.94 -8.32 2.70
N SER A 10 -13.88 -7.54 3.79
CA SER A 10 -15.04 -7.34 4.68
C SER A 10 -16.15 -6.49 4.06
N GLY A 11 -15.88 -5.84 2.94
CA GLY A 11 -16.78 -4.86 2.33
C GLY A 11 -16.52 -3.43 2.78
N ARG A 12 -15.66 -3.22 3.78
CA ARG A 12 -15.31 -1.88 4.23
C ARG A 12 -14.47 -1.16 3.19
N HIS A 13 -14.66 0.14 3.08
CA HIS A 13 -13.88 1.02 2.22
C HIS A 13 -12.91 1.83 3.04
N TYR A 14 -11.67 1.92 2.57
CA TYR A 14 -10.61 2.68 3.22
C TYR A 14 -10.15 3.79 2.29
N ASP A 15 -10.17 5.03 2.79
CA ASP A 15 -9.77 6.19 2.01
C ASP A 15 -8.26 6.39 2.12
N TYR A 16 -7.60 6.36 0.98
CA TYR A 16 -6.17 6.60 0.86
C TYR A 16 -5.92 7.91 0.12
N VAL A 17 -4.78 8.51 0.37
CA VAL A 17 -4.33 9.72 -0.30
C VAL A 17 -3.24 9.35 -1.30
N LEU A 18 -3.35 9.87 -2.52
CA LEU A 18 -2.31 9.69 -3.53
C LEU A 18 -1.05 10.43 -3.09
N LEU A 19 0.08 9.73 -3.06
CA LEU A 19 1.35 10.30 -2.66
C LEU A 19 1.99 11.07 -3.81
N ASN A 20 2.41 12.31 -3.53
CA ASN A 20 3.13 13.13 -4.50
C ASN A 20 4.64 13.02 -4.26
N PHE A 21 5.31 12.25 -5.11
CA PHE A 21 6.76 12.03 -4.97
C PHE A 21 7.60 13.27 -5.28
N LYS A 22 7.02 14.28 -5.92
CA LYS A 22 7.74 15.52 -6.22
C LYS A 22 7.92 16.42 -5.01
N ASN A 23 7.10 16.20 -3.98
CA ASN A 23 7.18 17.01 -2.76
C ASN A 23 7.53 16.13 -1.56
N ARG A 24 8.82 15.82 -1.41
CA ARG A 24 9.29 14.98 -0.31
C ARG A 24 9.07 15.60 1.06
N ALA A 25 9.05 16.93 1.15
CA ALA A 25 8.78 17.61 2.41
C ALA A 25 7.36 17.36 2.92
N ALA A 26 6.44 16.99 2.04
CA ALA A 26 5.07 16.65 2.40
C ALA A 26 4.88 15.17 2.72
N PHE A 27 5.92 14.34 2.67
CA PHE A 27 5.81 12.94 3.05
C PHE A 27 5.49 12.84 4.53
N PRO A 28 4.42 12.12 4.89
CA PRO A 28 4.02 12.03 6.28
C PRO A 28 5.03 11.24 7.11
N ILE A 29 5.17 11.67 8.36
CA ILE A 29 5.92 10.96 9.39
C ILE A 29 4.89 10.38 10.33
N GLY A 30 5.00 9.12 10.64
CA GLY A 30 4.07 8.46 11.54
C GLY A 30 3.51 7.17 10.97
N GLY A 31 2.74 6.49 11.77
CA GLY A 31 2.18 5.19 11.42
C GLY A 31 1.05 5.28 10.40
N GLY A 32 0.97 4.28 9.57
CA GLY A 32 -0.10 4.23 8.58
C GLY A 32 -0.07 2.97 7.73
N ASN A 33 -1.03 2.93 6.82
CA ASN A 33 -1.13 1.91 5.79
C ASN A 33 -0.67 2.48 4.46
N TYR A 34 -0.07 1.65 3.64
CA TYR A 34 0.35 2.03 2.29
C TYR A 34 -0.07 0.96 1.30
N LEU A 35 -0.24 1.37 0.06
CA LEU A 35 -0.38 0.43 -1.04
C LEU A 35 0.18 1.03 -2.33
N PHE A 36 0.64 0.12 -3.19
CA PHE A 36 1.14 0.48 -4.52
C PHE A 36 0.21 -0.12 -5.54
N ALA A 37 -0.05 0.61 -6.62
CA ALA A 37 -1.02 0.20 -7.61
C ALA A 37 -0.52 0.46 -9.03
N ARG A 38 -1.08 -0.30 -9.96
CA ARG A 38 -0.85 -0.15 -11.39
C ARG A 38 -2.19 -0.10 -12.13
N PRO A 39 -2.26 0.59 -13.27
CA PRO A 39 -3.48 0.53 -14.09
C PRO A 39 -3.62 -0.85 -14.73
N ALA A 40 -4.84 -1.37 -14.73
CA ALA A 40 -5.16 -2.65 -15.36
C ALA A 40 -6.61 -2.63 -15.80
N ASN A 41 -6.86 -2.74 -17.11
CA ASN A 41 -8.22 -2.85 -17.68
C ASN A 41 -9.18 -1.75 -17.22
N GLY A 42 -8.67 -0.49 -17.15
CA GLY A 42 -9.50 0.65 -16.77
C GLY A 42 -9.67 0.85 -15.28
N THR A 43 -9.07 -0.01 -14.46
CA THR A 43 -9.11 0.08 -13.01
C THR A 43 -7.69 0.12 -12.44
N LEU A 44 -7.58 0.22 -11.12
CA LEU A 44 -6.29 0.10 -10.43
C LEU A 44 -6.18 -1.29 -9.82
N GLU A 45 -5.07 -1.95 -10.09
CA GLU A 45 -4.72 -3.22 -9.46
C GLU A 45 -3.70 -2.96 -8.36
N VAL A 46 -3.99 -3.45 -7.15
CA VAL A 46 -3.09 -3.32 -6.00
C VAL A 46 -1.97 -4.35 -6.15
N VAL A 47 -0.71 -3.90 -6.18
CA VAL A 47 0.44 -4.79 -6.32
C VAL A 47 1.14 -5.06 -4.98
N CYS A 48 0.96 -4.18 -4.01
CA CYS A 48 1.52 -4.34 -2.66
C CYS A 48 0.67 -3.58 -1.66
N SER A 49 0.44 -4.16 -0.50
CA SER A 49 -0.23 -3.50 0.62
C SER A 49 0.50 -3.82 1.90
N GLY A 50 0.64 -2.84 2.79
CA GLY A 50 1.29 -3.06 4.06
C GLY A 50 0.97 -1.97 5.07
N GLU A 51 1.60 -2.09 6.23
CA GLU A 51 1.51 -1.11 7.30
C GLU A 51 2.89 -0.84 7.87
N THR A 52 3.06 0.30 8.50
CA THR A 52 4.34 0.70 9.08
C THR A 52 4.13 1.65 10.25
N ASP A 53 5.06 1.63 11.19
CA ASP A 53 5.09 2.61 12.29
C ASP A 53 5.57 3.98 11.81
N ASN A 54 6.29 4.03 10.69
CA ASN A 54 6.83 5.28 10.15
C ASN A 54 6.77 5.26 8.62
N MET A 55 5.81 5.99 8.09
CA MET A 55 5.56 6.05 6.65
C MET A 55 6.77 6.57 5.87
N TRP A 56 7.53 7.48 6.45
CA TRP A 56 8.74 8.01 5.83
C TRP A 56 9.72 6.91 5.43
N THR A 57 9.92 5.93 6.32
CA THR A 57 10.93 4.88 6.09
C THR A 57 10.59 3.99 4.89
N ILE A 58 9.30 3.76 4.63
CA ILE A 58 8.89 2.92 3.50
C ILE A 58 9.38 3.47 2.18
N PHE A 59 9.36 4.79 2.01
CA PHE A 59 9.70 5.44 0.74
C PHE A 59 11.16 5.90 0.66
N VAL A 60 11.83 6.01 1.80
CA VAL A 60 13.19 6.55 1.84
C VAL A 60 14.24 5.46 2.13
N SER A 61 13.91 4.51 2.99
CA SER A 61 14.88 3.53 3.50
C SER A 61 14.70 2.12 2.96
N THR A 62 13.62 1.83 2.22
CA THR A 62 13.38 0.50 1.69
C THR A 62 13.40 0.49 0.17
N THR A 63 13.51 -0.70 -0.41
CA THR A 63 13.46 -0.92 -1.85
C THR A 63 12.07 -1.31 -2.34
N LEU A 64 11.08 -1.34 -1.46
CA LEU A 64 9.73 -1.84 -1.81
C LEU A 64 9.11 -1.09 -2.98
N TRP A 65 9.18 0.24 -2.98
CA TRP A 65 8.64 1.05 -4.07
C TRP A 65 9.37 0.78 -5.38
N ASP A 66 10.71 0.64 -5.33
CA ASP A 66 11.50 0.35 -6.52
C ASP A 66 11.14 -1.02 -7.11
N ILE A 67 10.96 -2.02 -6.27
CA ILE A 67 10.54 -3.37 -6.69
C ILE A 67 9.15 -3.30 -7.32
N ALA A 68 8.22 -2.60 -6.69
CA ALA A 68 6.87 -2.46 -7.21
C ALA A 68 6.87 -1.84 -8.61
N LYS A 69 7.66 -0.79 -8.83
CA LYS A 69 7.78 -0.15 -10.13
C LYS A 69 8.42 -1.04 -11.17
N LYS A 70 9.57 -1.62 -10.84
CA LYS A 70 10.40 -2.35 -11.81
C LYS A 70 9.85 -3.72 -12.13
N GLU A 71 9.36 -4.44 -11.13
CA GLU A 71 8.92 -5.83 -11.31
C GLU A 71 7.42 -5.98 -11.51
N HIS A 72 6.62 -5.00 -11.06
CA HIS A 72 5.16 -5.12 -11.11
C HIS A 72 4.47 -3.97 -11.84
N GLY A 73 5.22 -3.03 -12.38
CA GLY A 73 4.66 -1.94 -13.17
C GLY A 73 3.84 -0.93 -12.37
N ALA A 74 4.09 -0.81 -11.07
CA ALA A 74 3.39 0.17 -10.24
C ALA A 74 3.64 1.59 -10.74
N THR A 75 2.59 2.39 -10.78
CA THR A 75 2.65 3.78 -11.22
C THR A 75 2.25 4.76 -10.14
N SER A 76 1.59 4.30 -9.08
CA SER A 76 1.11 5.18 -8.02
C SER A 76 1.22 4.50 -6.65
N ALA A 77 1.46 5.33 -5.65
CA ALA A 77 1.49 4.92 -4.27
C ALA A 77 0.43 5.71 -3.49
N TYR A 78 -0.21 5.03 -2.56
CA TYR A 78 -1.28 5.59 -1.75
C TYR A 78 -0.95 5.37 -0.28
N ILE A 79 -1.32 6.33 0.54
CA ILE A 79 -1.07 6.28 1.98
C ILE A 79 -2.33 6.63 2.77
N ARG A 80 -2.43 6.05 3.96
CA ARG A 80 -3.50 6.31 4.91
C ARG A 80 -2.88 6.39 6.30
N LEU A 81 -2.87 7.58 6.89
CA LEU A 81 -2.36 7.72 8.25
C LEU A 81 -3.28 7.01 9.22
N ASN A 82 -2.70 6.23 10.11
CA ASN A 82 -3.44 5.38 11.03
C ASN A 82 -2.52 5.08 12.22
N PRO A 83 -2.70 5.75 13.36
CA PRO A 83 -1.74 5.66 14.46
C PRO A 83 -1.81 4.35 15.25
N ASP A 84 -2.92 3.63 15.20
CA ASP A 84 -3.11 2.41 15.96
C ASP A 84 -2.57 1.20 15.20
N ARG A 85 -1.55 0.56 15.76
CA ARG A 85 -0.88 -0.58 15.12
C ARG A 85 -1.83 -1.74 14.83
N ARG A 86 -2.66 -2.11 15.80
CA ARG A 86 -3.60 -3.22 15.60
C ARG A 86 -4.59 -2.93 14.48
N THR A 87 -5.12 -1.72 14.46
CA THR A 87 -6.03 -1.29 13.40
C THR A 87 -5.35 -1.32 12.04
N ARG A 88 -4.09 -0.84 11.95
CA ARG A 88 -3.32 -0.90 10.70
C ARG A 88 -3.15 -2.33 10.20
N GLN A 89 -2.82 -3.25 11.10
CA GLN A 89 -2.61 -4.65 10.74
C GLN A 89 -3.90 -5.30 10.22
N LEU A 90 -5.02 -5.02 10.88
CA LEU A 90 -6.33 -5.55 10.45
C LEU A 90 -6.77 -4.99 9.11
N GLU A 91 -6.57 -3.70 8.89
CA GLU A 91 -6.91 -3.07 7.61
C GLU A 91 -6.04 -3.60 6.47
N SER A 92 -4.74 -3.75 6.71
CA SER A 92 -3.82 -4.32 5.73
C SER A 92 -4.22 -5.73 5.36
N LEU A 93 -4.54 -6.56 6.34
CA LEU A 93 -4.99 -7.93 6.09
C LEU A 93 -6.29 -7.95 5.27
N ASP A 94 -7.22 -7.06 5.59
CA ASP A 94 -8.49 -6.96 4.88
C ASP A 94 -8.28 -6.60 3.39
N ILE A 95 -7.38 -5.67 3.10
CA ILE A 95 -7.00 -5.32 1.73
C ILE A 95 -6.32 -6.50 1.03
N VAL A 96 -5.37 -7.15 1.68
CA VAL A 96 -4.65 -8.30 1.11
C VAL A 96 -5.61 -9.43 0.77
N ASN A 97 -6.57 -9.71 1.64
CA ASN A 97 -7.55 -10.78 1.42
C ASN A 97 -8.45 -10.49 0.22
N LYS A 98 -8.78 -9.24 -0.04
CA LYS A 98 -9.60 -8.84 -1.19
C LYS A 98 -8.81 -8.82 -2.49
N HIS A 99 -7.69 -8.13 -2.48
CA HIS A 99 -6.95 -7.80 -3.70
C HIS A 99 -5.87 -8.81 -4.05
N ARG A 100 -5.40 -9.57 -3.08
CA ARG A 100 -4.33 -10.57 -3.23
C ARG A 100 -3.14 -10.00 -4.00
N PRO A 101 -2.52 -8.91 -3.49
CA PRO A 101 -1.48 -8.22 -4.22
C PRO A 101 -0.29 -9.15 -4.52
N PRO A 102 0.26 -9.14 -5.74
CA PRO A 102 1.30 -10.09 -6.11
C PRO A 102 2.55 -10.04 -5.22
N MET A 103 2.97 -8.88 -4.76
CA MET A 103 4.12 -8.79 -3.86
C MET A 103 3.85 -9.44 -2.51
N ASN A 104 2.61 -9.30 -1.99
CA ASN A 104 2.22 -9.96 -0.73
C ASN A 104 2.07 -11.47 -0.91
N MET A 105 1.49 -11.90 -2.03
CA MET A 105 1.27 -13.32 -2.31
C MET A 105 2.59 -14.05 -2.54
N LYS A 106 3.55 -13.42 -3.21
CA LYS A 106 4.87 -13.99 -3.41
C LYS A 106 5.58 -14.26 -2.08
N ALA A 107 5.53 -13.32 -1.15
CA ALA A 107 6.12 -13.48 0.17
C ALA A 107 5.46 -14.63 0.94
N LEU A 108 4.13 -14.75 0.88
CA LEU A 108 3.39 -15.85 1.51
C LEU A 108 3.75 -17.19 0.88
N GLY A 109 3.88 -17.25 -0.46
CA GLY A 109 4.27 -18.46 -1.17
C GLY A 109 5.67 -18.91 -0.79
N GLU A 110 6.61 -17.99 -0.63
CA GLU A 110 7.97 -18.29 -0.18
C GLU A 110 7.98 -18.83 1.25
N GLN A 111 7.10 -18.29 2.12
CA GLN A 111 6.96 -18.77 3.49
C GLN A 111 6.29 -20.13 3.58
N ALA A 112 5.40 -20.45 2.66
CA ALA A 112 4.67 -21.71 2.63
C ALA A 112 5.51 -22.88 2.10
N SER A 113 6.56 -22.56 1.37
CA SER A 113 7.47 -23.56 0.84
C SER A 113 8.64 -23.77 1.80
#